data_9389a5d5aa700f81d21baebd2a2c3e73
#
_entry.id   9389a5d5aa700f81d21baebd2a2c3e73
#
_cell.length_a   1.000
_cell.length_b   1.000
_cell.length_c   1.000
_cell.angle_alpha   90.00
_cell.angle_beta   90.00
_cell.angle_gamma   90.00
#
_symmetry.space_group_name_H-M   'P 1'
#
loop_
_entity.id
_entity.type
_entity.pdbx_description
1 polymer ?
#
loop_
_entity_poly.entity_id
_entity_poly.type
_entity_poly.pdbx_seq_one_letter_code
_entity_poly.pdbx_strand_id
1 'polypeptide(L)'
;MARLGKLLKYNHPDKDLLEYMYSCKNSKLAIQYYESSKFQLEKDNATHLYKLKKYFPNWLIKTLNYIGTGIYFILTFGSFAPTFYFFYYTSKTNENIKDLPLNFYIAQLLLFFICFILALFILSFFIKPWKAKKFLELEKIEDDPTKES
;
A
#
# COMPACT_ATOMS: atom_id res chain seq x y z
N MET A 1 -25.04 16.89 14.82
CA MET A 1 -24.94 15.54 15.42
C MET A 1 -25.56 14.40 14.62
N ALA A 2 -26.54 14.64 13.74
CA ALA A 2 -27.16 13.53 12.94
C ALA A 2 -26.29 12.88 11.83
N ARG A 3 -25.16 13.49 11.46
CA ARG A 3 -24.21 12.88 10.50
C ARG A 3 -23.30 11.79 11.09
N LEU A 4 -23.07 11.83 12.39
CA LEU A 4 -22.19 10.88 13.11
C LEU A 4 -22.77 9.46 13.19
N GLY A 5 -24.10 9.34 13.35
CA GLY A 5 -24.73 8.02 13.54
C GLY A 5 -24.86 7.14 12.31
N LYS A 6 -24.67 7.68 11.09
CA LYS A 6 -24.83 6.93 9.83
C LYS A 6 -23.52 6.42 9.21
N LEU A 7 -22.37 6.95 9.65
CA LEU A 7 -21.15 6.78 8.87
C LEU A 7 -20.32 5.57 9.24
N LEU A 8 -20.34 5.05 10.47
CA LEU A 8 -19.36 4.03 10.79
C LEU A 8 -19.76 3.14 11.95
N LYS A 9 -19.97 1.89 11.65
CA LYS A 9 -19.81 0.74 12.57
C LYS A 9 -18.35 0.59 13.02
N TYR A 10 -17.51 1.63 12.90
CA TYR A 10 -16.13 1.57 13.32
C TYR A 10 -16.09 1.98 14.80
N ASN A 11 -15.82 1.01 15.66
CA ASN A 11 -15.69 1.22 17.08
C ASN A 11 -14.21 1.11 17.47
N HIS A 12 -13.66 2.18 18.02
CA HIS A 12 -12.28 2.21 18.52
C HIS A 12 -12.29 2.71 19.95
N PRO A 13 -11.48 2.14 20.88
CA PRO A 13 -11.46 2.54 22.29
C PRO A 13 -10.93 3.98 22.50
N ASP A 14 -10.17 4.52 21.58
CA ASP A 14 -9.61 5.87 21.65
C ASP A 14 -10.58 6.88 21.03
N LYS A 15 -11.21 7.69 21.89
CA LYS A 15 -12.18 8.72 21.49
C LYS A 15 -11.53 9.85 20.68
N ASP A 16 -10.31 10.26 21.03
CA ASP A 16 -9.59 11.35 20.37
C ASP A 16 -9.30 10.96 18.91
N LEU A 17 -8.97 9.68 18.69
CA LEU A 17 -8.76 9.14 17.35
C LEU A 17 -10.05 9.17 16.53
N LEU A 18 -11.17 8.76 17.12
CA LEU A 18 -12.48 8.80 16.44
C LEU A 18 -12.85 10.22 16.07
N GLU A 19 -12.68 11.18 16.98
CA GLU A 19 -12.95 12.59 16.74
C GLU A 19 -12.08 13.13 15.60
N TYR A 20 -10.77 12.83 15.60
CA TYR A 20 -9.88 13.19 14.51
C TYR A 20 -10.34 12.60 13.17
N MET A 21 -10.68 11.30 13.11
CA MET A 21 -11.13 10.66 11.88
C MET A 21 -12.45 11.26 11.35
N TYR A 22 -13.34 11.67 12.24
CA TYR A 22 -14.60 12.30 11.88
C TYR A 22 -14.44 13.76 11.46
N SER A 23 -13.43 14.46 11.97
CA SER A 23 -13.10 15.81 11.52
C SER A 23 -12.48 15.85 10.12
N CYS A 24 -11.95 14.74 9.63
CA CYS A 24 -11.41 14.65 8.29
C CYS A 24 -12.50 14.73 7.22
N LYS A 25 -12.24 15.48 6.14
CA LYS A 25 -13.13 15.64 4.98
C LYS A 25 -13.55 14.29 4.37
N ASN A 26 -12.66 13.30 4.42
CA ASN A 26 -12.94 11.93 4.00
C ASN A 26 -12.65 10.93 5.14
N SER A 27 -13.62 10.77 6.05
CA SER A 27 -13.50 9.87 7.21
C SER A 27 -13.25 8.42 6.82
N LYS A 28 -13.80 7.95 5.70
CA LYS A 28 -13.62 6.59 5.20
C LYS A 28 -12.17 6.31 4.83
N LEU A 29 -11.54 7.28 4.15
CA LEU A 29 -10.13 7.23 3.79
C LEU A 29 -9.23 7.30 5.03
N ALA A 30 -9.61 8.12 6.02
CA ALA A 30 -8.89 8.23 7.28
C ALA A 30 -8.83 6.89 8.01
N ILE A 31 -9.95 6.18 8.11
CA ILE A 31 -10.01 4.84 8.72
C ILE A 31 -9.14 3.86 7.95
N GLN A 32 -9.25 3.83 6.62
CA GLN A 32 -8.47 2.92 5.79
C GLN A 32 -6.95 3.14 5.95
N TYR A 33 -6.51 4.40 5.99
CA TYR A 33 -5.11 4.72 6.22
C TYR A 33 -4.67 4.33 7.62
N TYR A 34 -5.46 4.64 8.65
CA TYR A 34 -5.14 4.27 10.02
C TYR A 34 -5.01 2.76 10.18
N GLU A 35 -6.02 1.99 9.78
CA GLU A 35 -6.02 0.53 9.93
C GLU A 35 -4.82 -0.12 9.23
N SER A 36 -4.43 0.39 8.06
CA SER A 36 -3.28 -0.16 7.33
C SER A 36 -1.93 0.25 7.91
N SER A 37 -1.87 1.28 8.76
CA SER A 37 -0.61 1.90 9.22
C SER A 37 -0.52 2.18 10.72
N LYS A 38 -1.46 1.70 11.52
CA LYS A 38 -1.52 1.95 12.97
C LYS A 38 -0.23 1.61 13.74
N PHE A 39 0.51 0.60 13.29
CA PHE A 39 1.79 0.23 13.92
C PHE A 39 2.93 1.25 13.70
N GLN A 40 2.81 2.14 12.73
CA GLN A 40 3.76 3.21 12.42
C GLN A 40 3.42 4.52 13.14
N LEU A 41 2.22 4.60 13.74
CA LEU A 41 1.75 5.75 14.49
C LEU A 41 1.98 5.54 15.98
N GLU A 42 2.22 6.65 16.69
CA GLU A 42 2.23 6.71 18.15
C GLU A 42 1.39 7.89 18.61
N LYS A 43 0.72 7.73 19.76
CA LYS A 43 -0.04 8.81 20.36
C LYS A 43 0.91 9.68 21.20
N ASP A 44 0.86 10.97 20.99
CA ASP A 44 1.58 11.94 21.82
C ASP A 44 0.76 12.22 23.08
N ASN A 45 1.29 11.85 24.24
CA ASN A 45 0.60 12.02 25.52
C ASN A 45 0.37 13.49 25.91
N ALA A 46 1.17 14.43 25.36
CA ALA A 46 1.06 15.85 25.66
C ALA A 46 -0.04 16.55 24.86
N THR A 47 -0.18 16.18 23.58
CA THR A 47 -1.12 16.84 22.65
C THR A 47 -2.34 15.98 22.33
N HIS A 48 -2.41 14.74 22.79
CA HIS A 48 -3.41 13.72 22.43
C HIS A 48 -3.52 13.44 20.92
N LEU A 49 -2.60 14.01 20.10
CA LEU A 49 -2.56 13.82 18.67
C LEU A 49 -1.68 12.63 18.28
N TYR A 50 -1.94 12.07 17.12
CA TYR A 50 -1.11 11.02 16.56
C TYR A 50 0.07 11.62 15.79
N LYS A 51 1.24 10.98 15.90
CA LYS A 51 2.46 11.31 15.15
C LYS A 51 3.11 10.05 14.60
N LEU A 52 3.97 10.22 13.61
CA LEU A 52 4.81 9.13 13.12
C LEU A 52 5.83 8.76 14.19
N LYS A 53 6.08 7.47 14.35
CA LYS A 53 7.18 6.99 15.21
C LYS A 53 8.49 7.61 14.74
N LYS A 54 9.36 7.97 15.69
CA LYS A 54 10.66 8.63 15.46
C LYS A 54 11.55 7.92 14.42
N TYR A 55 11.34 6.62 14.21
CA TYR A 55 12.13 5.80 13.28
C TYR A 55 11.78 6.04 11.80
N PHE A 56 10.77 6.85 11.46
CA PHE A 56 10.31 7.09 10.09
C PHE A 56 10.48 8.55 9.66
N PRO A 57 11.72 9.03 9.45
CA PRO A 57 11.93 10.36 8.87
C PRO A 57 11.41 10.39 7.42
N ASN A 58 11.06 11.58 6.94
CA ASN A 58 10.43 11.77 5.63
C ASN A 58 11.23 11.18 4.45
N TRP A 59 12.56 11.26 4.51
CA TRP A 59 13.42 10.70 3.47
C TRP A 59 13.32 9.16 3.44
N LEU A 60 13.29 8.52 4.62
CA LEU A 60 13.16 7.06 4.73
C LEU A 60 11.83 6.57 4.18
N ILE A 61 10.73 7.28 4.46
CA ILE A 61 9.40 6.94 3.93
C ILE A 61 9.41 6.95 2.39
N LYS A 62 10.01 7.97 1.77
CA LYS A 62 10.15 8.05 0.32
C LYS A 62 10.99 6.90 -0.22
N THR A 63 12.15 6.65 0.39
CA THR A 63 13.07 5.58 0.00
C THR A 63 12.40 4.21 0.10
N LEU A 64 11.72 3.91 1.20
CA LEU A 64 10.99 2.66 1.37
C LEU A 64 9.92 2.46 0.30
N ASN A 65 9.18 3.53 -0.04
CA ASN A 65 8.17 3.45 -1.09
C ASN A 65 8.81 3.14 -2.47
N TYR A 66 9.93 3.77 -2.82
CA TYR A 66 10.65 3.48 -4.07
C TYR A 66 11.22 2.06 -4.09
N ILE A 67 11.83 1.61 -2.98
CA ILE A 67 12.36 0.24 -2.86
C ILE A 67 11.22 -0.77 -3.01
N GLY A 68 10.09 -0.58 -2.29
CA GLY A 68 8.94 -1.47 -2.39
C GLY A 68 8.38 -1.55 -3.80
N THR A 69 8.27 -0.40 -4.48
CA THR A 69 7.84 -0.32 -5.88
C THR A 69 8.84 -1.01 -6.82
N GLY A 70 10.14 -0.79 -6.61
CA GLY A 70 11.20 -1.46 -7.39
C GLY A 70 11.15 -2.98 -7.26
N ILE A 71 11.05 -3.49 -6.03
CA ILE A 71 10.93 -4.93 -5.76
C ILE A 71 9.67 -5.50 -6.41
N TYR A 72 8.53 -4.79 -6.32
CA TYR A 72 7.30 -5.18 -6.99
C TYR A 72 7.51 -5.39 -8.49
N PHE A 73 8.14 -4.43 -9.17
CA PHE A 73 8.42 -4.56 -10.60
C PHE A 73 9.39 -5.70 -10.91
N ILE A 74 10.48 -5.82 -10.13
CA ILE A 74 11.47 -6.90 -10.33
C ILE A 74 10.82 -8.27 -10.19
N LEU A 75 10.00 -8.50 -9.16
CA LEU A 75 9.32 -9.78 -8.96
C LEU A 75 8.29 -10.05 -10.05
N THR A 76 7.49 -9.04 -10.42
CA THR A 76 6.45 -9.21 -11.43
C THR A 76 7.04 -9.46 -12.82
N PHE A 77 7.99 -8.64 -13.27
CA PHE A 77 8.62 -8.83 -14.58
C PHE A 77 9.65 -9.95 -14.58
N GLY A 78 10.37 -10.15 -13.47
CA GLY A 78 11.33 -11.25 -13.32
C GLY A 78 10.69 -12.64 -13.42
N SER A 79 9.39 -12.74 -13.07
CA SER A 79 8.66 -14.01 -13.26
C SER A 79 8.58 -14.48 -14.71
N PHE A 80 8.78 -13.58 -15.68
CA PHE A 80 8.81 -13.91 -17.11
C PHE A 80 10.23 -14.31 -17.60
N ALA A 81 11.26 -14.19 -16.76
CA ALA A 81 12.63 -14.53 -17.16
C ALA A 81 12.80 -15.94 -17.75
N PRO A 82 12.16 -17.01 -17.22
CA PRO A 82 12.22 -18.33 -17.83
C PRO A 82 11.67 -18.35 -19.25
N THR A 83 10.58 -17.62 -19.50
CA THR A 83 9.97 -17.50 -20.84
C THR A 83 10.92 -16.80 -21.81
N PHE A 84 11.52 -15.68 -21.42
CA PHE A 84 12.49 -14.97 -22.26
C PHE A 84 13.74 -15.80 -22.52
N TYR A 85 14.26 -16.50 -21.51
CA TYR A 85 15.38 -17.40 -21.67
C TYR A 85 15.06 -18.52 -22.65
N PHE A 86 13.89 -19.11 -22.55
CA PHE A 86 13.43 -20.16 -23.45
C PHE A 86 13.34 -19.66 -24.91
N PHE A 87 12.70 -18.52 -25.15
CA PHE A 87 12.63 -17.92 -26.50
C PHE A 87 14.00 -17.60 -27.07
N TYR A 88 14.91 -17.09 -26.25
CA TYR A 88 16.29 -16.83 -26.68
C TYR A 88 16.98 -18.13 -27.08
N TYR A 89 16.84 -19.21 -26.30
CA TYR A 89 17.46 -20.50 -26.57
C TYR A 89 16.91 -21.14 -27.87
N THR A 90 15.59 -21.21 -28.02
CA THR A 90 14.93 -21.78 -29.22
C THR A 90 15.25 -21.00 -30.49
N SER A 91 15.34 -19.68 -30.41
CA SER A 91 15.78 -18.84 -31.53
C SER A 91 17.21 -19.15 -31.96
N LYS A 92 18.08 -19.52 -31.04
CA LYS A 92 19.49 -19.86 -31.33
C LYS A 92 19.65 -21.27 -31.87
N THR A 93 18.81 -22.22 -31.46
CA THR A 93 18.89 -23.63 -31.86
C THR A 93 18.04 -23.97 -33.07
N ASN A 94 17.33 -23.02 -33.67
CA ASN A 94 16.38 -23.25 -34.77
C ASN A 94 15.26 -24.28 -34.44
N GLU A 95 15.04 -24.58 -33.17
CA GLU A 95 13.97 -25.47 -32.75
C GLU A 95 12.62 -24.76 -32.86
N ASN A 96 11.56 -25.50 -33.25
CA ASN A 96 10.24 -24.94 -33.44
C ASN A 96 9.59 -24.60 -32.09
N ILE A 97 9.29 -23.33 -31.88
CA ILE A 97 8.58 -22.80 -30.67
C ILE A 97 7.20 -23.45 -30.49
N LYS A 98 6.63 -24.05 -31.54
CA LYS A 98 5.30 -24.67 -31.52
C LYS A 98 5.20 -25.96 -30.69
N ASP A 99 6.33 -26.52 -30.30
CA ASP A 99 6.39 -27.82 -29.62
C ASP A 99 6.52 -27.70 -28.08
N LEU A 100 6.26 -26.52 -27.52
CA LEU A 100 6.27 -26.35 -26.07
C LEU A 100 5.16 -27.17 -25.41
N PRO A 101 5.49 -28.04 -24.46
CA PRO A 101 4.51 -28.83 -23.76
C PRO A 101 3.56 -27.90 -22.95
N LEU A 102 2.26 -28.23 -22.94
CA LEU A 102 1.26 -27.49 -22.19
C LEU A 102 1.67 -27.25 -20.71
N ASN A 103 2.38 -28.21 -20.13
CA ASN A 103 2.90 -28.11 -18.76
C ASN A 103 3.83 -26.92 -18.55
N PHE A 104 4.59 -26.49 -19.58
CA PHE A 104 5.43 -25.29 -19.48
C PHE A 104 4.60 -24.03 -19.29
N TYR A 105 3.53 -23.86 -20.06
CA TYR A 105 2.64 -22.69 -19.94
C TYR A 105 1.93 -22.68 -18.60
N ILE A 106 1.49 -23.84 -18.11
CA ILE A 106 0.86 -23.96 -16.78
C ILE A 106 1.87 -23.58 -15.68
N ALA A 107 3.09 -24.12 -15.75
CA ALA A 107 4.13 -23.79 -14.77
C ALA A 107 4.49 -22.30 -14.77
N GLN A 108 4.59 -21.70 -15.95
CA GLN A 108 4.88 -20.27 -16.11
C GLN A 108 3.75 -19.41 -15.53
N LEU A 109 2.49 -19.78 -15.78
CA LEU A 109 1.34 -19.08 -15.22
C LEU A 109 1.30 -19.16 -13.68
N LEU A 110 1.55 -20.34 -13.13
CA LEU A 110 1.64 -20.53 -11.68
C LEU A 110 2.77 -19.70 -11.06
N LEU A 111 3.95 -19.73 -11.68
CA LEU A 111 5.09 -18.92 -11.24
C LEU A 111 4.75 -17.42 -11.22
N PHE A 112 4.10 -16.94 -12.28
CA PHE A 112 3.65 -15.55 -12.36
C PHE A 112 2.71 -15.20 -11.20
N PHE A 113 1.69 -16.01 -10.95
CA PHE A 113 0.75 -15.75 -9.86
C PHE A 113 1.42 -15.76 -8.48
N ILE A 114 2.33 -16.72 -8.23
CA ILE A 114 3.07 -16.78 -6.97
C ILE A 114 3.92 -15.52 -6.79
N CYS A 115 4.71 -15.15 -7.80
CA CYS A 115 5.55 -13.95 -7.74
C CYS A 115 4.72 -12.68 -7.61
N PHE A 116 3.57 -12.58 -8.29
CA PHE A 116 2.68 -11.44 -8.23
C PHE A 116 2.06 -11.26 -6.83
N ILE A 117 1.57 -12.35 -6.22
CA ILE A 117 1.03 -12.31 -4.84
C ILE A 117 2.11 -11.90 -3.85
N LEU A 118 3.33 -12.46 -3.96
CA LEU A 118 4.46 -12.08 -3.12
C LEU A 118 4.84 -10.61 -3.32
N ALA A 119 4.84 -10.12 -4.56
CA ALA A 119 5.12 -8.73 -4.89
C ALA A 119 4.11 -7.77 -4.26
N LEU A 120 2.81 -8.10 -4.30
CA LEU A 120 1.74 -7.32 -3.65
C LEU A 120 1.89 -7.31 -2.13
N PHE A 121 2.25 -8.46 -1.54
CA PHE A 121 2.47 -8.56 -0.09
C PHE A 121 3.63 -7.66 0.36
N ILE A 122 4.75 -7.73 -0.33
CA ILE A 122 5.94 -6.91 -0.07
C ILE A 122 5.60 -5.42 -0.24
N LEU A 123 4.98 -5.05 -1.36
CA LEU A 123 4.57 -3.66 -1.61
C LEU A 123 3.66 -3.15 -0.50
N SER A 124 2.69 -3.96 -0.07
CA SER A 124 1.78 -3.60 1.03
C SER A 124 2.55 -3.29 2.33
N PHE A 125 3.63 -4.02 2.61
CA PHE A 125 4.46 -3.78 3.79
C PHE A 125 5.23 -2.45 3.70
N PHE A 126 5.87 -2.19 2.56
CA PHE A 126 6.69 -1.00 2.35
C PHE A 126 5.88 0.30 2.25
N ILE A 127 4.61 0.23 1.83
CA ILE A 127 3.74 1.41 1.68
C ILE A 127 3.10 1.88 3.00
N LYS A 128 3.15 1.06 4.07
CA LYS A 128 2.52 1.40 5.36
C LYS A 128 3.01 2.73 5.97
N PRO A 129 4.34 3.04 6.03
CA PRO A 129 4.80 4.31 6.58
C PRO A 129 4.32 5.52 5.76
N TRP A 130 4.19 5.37 4.44
CA TRP A 130 3.63 6.39 3.57
C TRP A 130 2.13 6.62 3.87
N LYS A 131 1.35 5.56 4.07
CA LYS A 131 -0.06 5.66 4.47
C LYS A 131 -0.22 6.32 5.83
N ALA A 132 0.68 6.02 6.80
CA ALA A 132 0.70 6.69 8.09
C ALA A 132 0.92 8.20 7.95
N LYS A 133 1.88 8.60 7.10
CA LYS A 133 2.11 10.01 6.80
C LYS A 133 0.89 10.65 6.15
N LYS A 134 0.28 10.01 5.16
CA LYS A 134 -0.93 10.50 4.49
C LYS A 134 -2.12 10.62 5.43
N PHE A 135 -2.25 9.72 6.42
CA PHE A 135 -3.26 9.84 7.47
C PHE A 135 -3.12 11.16 8.25
N LEU A 136 -1.89 11.55 8.61
CA LEU A 136 -1.62 12.78 9.35
C LEU A 136 -1.78 14.07 8.51
N GLU A 137 -1.69 13.95 7.18
CA GLU A 137 -1.83 15.05 6.22
C GLU A 137 -3.26 15.20 5.68
N LEU A 138 -4.25 14.47 6.21
CA LEU A 138 -5.64 14.56 5.74
C LEU A 138 -6.23 15.93 6.08
N GLU A 139 -6.89 16.53 5.09
CA GLU A 139 -7.62 17.79 5.26
C GLU A 139 -8.76 17.63 6.25
N LYS A 140 -8.86 18.57 7.20
CA LYS A 140 -9.97 18.67 8.14
C LYS A 140 -11.11 19.47 7.55
N ILE A 141 -12.33 19.26 8.06
CA ILE A 141 -13.54 19.97 7.62
C ILE A 141 -13.46 21.45 7.99
N GLU A 142 -12.75 21.79 9.07
CA GLU A 142 -12.60 23.16 9.57
C GLU A 142 -11.63 24.03 8.76
N ASP A 143 -10.75 23.39 7.97
CA ASP A 143 -9.75 24.08 7.14
C ASP A 143 -10.31 24.48 5.74
N ASP A 144 -11.64 24.40 5.53
CA ASP A 144 -12.27 24.81 4.27
C ASP A 144 -12.52 26.34 4.27
N PRO A 145 -11.67 27.15 3.55
CA PRO A 145 -11.76 28.60 3.56
C PRO A 145 -13.04 29.16 2.90
N THR A 146 -13.89 28.30 2.35
CA THR A 146 -15.14 28.70 1.70
C THR A 146 -16.32 28.91 2.66
N LYS A 147 -16.14 28.74 3.98
CA LYS A 147 -17.20 28.93 4.97
C LYS A 147 -17.20 30.28 5.66
N GLU A 148 -16.29 31.18 5.32
CA GLU A 148 -16.26 32.58 5.84
C GLU A 148 -16.75 33.61 4.80
N SER A 149 -17.81 33.29 4.05
CA SER A 149 -18.48 34.29 3.21
C SER A 149 -19.99 34.19 3.28
#